data_362b26abfd56b2479039631a3bcf10e9
#
_entry.id   362b26abfd56b2479039631a3bcf10e9
#
_cell.length_a   1.000
_cell.length_b   1.000
_cell.length_c   1.000
_cell.angle_alpha   90.00
_cell.angle_beta   90.00
_cell.angle_gamma   90.00
#
_symmetry.space_group_name_H-M   'P 1'
#
loop_
_entity.id
_entity.type
_entity.pdbx_description
1 polymer ?
#
loop_
_entity_poly.entity_id
_entity_poly.type
_entity_poly.pdbx_seq_one_letter_code
_entity_poly.pdbx_strand_id
1 'polypeptide(L)'
;MVKIAVDMMGGDNAPGIVLEAVEKAINDFKDLEIILFGDEKQYTLNHKRIEFRHCSEKIEMEDEPVRAIKRKKDSSMVRMAEAVKSGEADGCVSAGNTGALMSAGLFIVGRIKGVARPAPVSYTHLTLPTKA
;
A
#
# COMPACT_ATOMS: atom_id res chain seq x y z
N MET A 1 6.64 -5.45 -17.06
CA MET A 1 6.20 -6.01 -15.78
C MET A 1 5.78 -4.88 -14.85
N VAL A 2 4.64 -5.00 -14.22
CA VAL A 2 4.11 -3.97 -13.32
C VAL A 2 4.56 -4.26 -11.89
N LYS A 3 5.04 -3.25 -11.19
CA LYS A 3 5.49 -3.39 -9.80
C LYS A 3 4.61 -2.53 -8.89
N ILE A 4 3.97 -3.17 -7.92
CA ILE A 4 3.04 -2.53 -7.01
C ILE A 4 3.58 -2.61 -5.58
N ALA A 5 3.58 -1.47 -4.90
CA ALA A 5 3.92 -1.40 -3.48
C ALA A 5 2.67 -1.66 -2.65
N VAL A 6 2.76 -2.50 -1.63
CA VAL A 6 1.62 -2.88 -0.81
C VAL A 6 1.93 -2.64 0.65
N ASP A 7 0.99 -1.99 1.35
CA ASP A 7 1.05 -1.79 2.79
C ASP A 7 0.50 -3.05 3.47
N MET A 8 1.38 -3.89 3.99
CA MET A 8 1.00 -5.16 4.64
C MET A 8 0.22 -4.94 5.93
N MET A 9 0.47 -3.81 6.59
CA MET A 9 -0.06 -3.54 7.93
C MET A 9 -1.36 -2.75 7.93
N GLY A 10 -1.83 -2.31 6.78
CA GLY A 10 -3.03 -1.49 6.71
C GLY A 10 -4.31 -2.28 6.82
N GLY A 11 -5.25 -1.80 7.65
CA GLY A 11 -6.57 -2.38 7.77
C GLY A 11 -6.78 -3.19 9.04
N ASP A 12 -8.04 -3.41 9.36
CA ASP A 12 -8.42 -4.08 10.62
C ASP A 12 -8.03 -5.55 10.65
N ASN A 13 -7.97 -6.18 9.49
CA ASN A 13 -7.65 -7.61 9.40
C ASN A 13 -6.23 -7.88 8.91
N ALA A 14 -5.41 -6.85 8.89
CA ALA A 14 -4.02 -6.99 8.50
C ALA A 14 -3.22 -7.63 9.64
N PRO A 15 -2.13 -8.32 9.32
CA PRO A 15 -1.62 -8.52 7.96
C PRO A 15 -2.19 -9.74 7.23
N GLY A 16 -2.94 -10.58 7.92
CA GLY A 16 -3.39 -11.86 7.37
C GLY A 16 -4.10 -11.75 6.04
N ILE A 17 -5.13 -10.91 5.97
CA ILE A 17 -5.92 -10.78 4.75
C ILE A 17 -5.10 -10.17 3.60
N VAL A 18 -4.17 -9.28 3.92
CA VAL A 18 -3.31 -8.68 2.91
C VAL A 18 -2.37 -9.73 2.34
N LEU A 19 -1.80 -10.57 3.20
CA LEU A 19 -0.91 -11.65 2.76
C LEU A 19 -1.63 -12.64 1.85
N GLU A 20 -2.87 -12.99 2.20
CA GLU A 20 -3.69 -13.87 1.35
C GLU A 20 -3.95 -13.23 -0.02
N ALA A 21 -4.30 -11.95 -0.02
CA ALA A 21 -4.59 -11.23 -1.26
C ALA A 21 -3.34 -11.12 -2.14
N VAL A 22 -2.20 -10.86 -1.54
CA VAL A 22 -0.92 -10.76 -2.26
C VAL A 22 -0.55 -12.10 -2.88
N GLU A 23 -0.68 -13.17 -2.13
CA GLU A 23 -0.37 -14.51 -2.64
C GLU A 23 -1.27 -14.87 -3.82
N LYS A 24 -2.56 -14.59 -3.70
CA LYS A 24 -3.49 -14.83 -4.79
C LYS A 24 -3.15 -14.00 -6.03
N ALA A 25 -2.87 -12.73 -5.85
CA ALA A 25 -2.57 -11.84 -6.97
C ALA A 25 -1.30 -12.26 -7.69
N ILE A 26 -0.26 -12.63 -6.95
CA ILE A 26 1.01 -13.00 -7.55
C ILE A 26 0.89 -14.31 -8.36
N ASN A 27 0.01 -15.19 -7.92
CA ASN A 27 -0.25 -16.44 -8.63
C ASN A 27 -1.15 -16.23 -9.85
N ASP A 28 -2.09 -15.30 -9.77
CA ASP A 28 -3.03 -15.02 -10.87
C ASP A 28 -2.42 -14.16 -11.98
N PHE A 29 -1.47 -13.30 -11.66
CA PHE A 29 -0.88 -12.36 -12.61
C PHE A 29 0.63 -12.61 -12.74
N LYS A 30 1.02 -13.20 -13.85
CA LYS A 30 2.42 -13.60 -14.07
C LYS A 30 3.36 -12.43 -14.30
N ASP A 31 2.84 -11.29 -14.73
CA ASP A 31 3.62 -10.09 -15.00
C ASP A 31 3.58 -9.07 -13.86
N LEU A 32 3.15 -9.50 -12.69
CA LEU A 32 3.08 -8.66 -11.51
C LEU A 32 4.25 -8.91 -10.58
N GLU A 33 4.88 -7.83 -10.10
CA GLU A 33 5.85 -7.86 -9.00
C GLU A 33 5.29 -7.03 -7.86
N ILE A 34 5.58 -7.43 -6.63
CA ILE A 34 5.08 -6.74 -5.45
C ILE A 34 6.23 -6.41 -4.52
N ILE A 35 6.25 -5.17 -4.01
CA ILE A 35 7.09 -4.78 -2.88
C ILE A 35 6.17 -4.66 -1.68
N LEU A 36 6.38 -5.50 -0.68
CA LEU A 36 5.53 -5.59 0.48
C LEU A 36 6.21 -4.92 1.67
N PHE A 37 5.53 -3.98 2.30
CA PHE A 37 6.07 -3.21 3.42
C PHE A 37 5.35 -3.59 4.70
N GLY A 38 6.08 -3.98 5.73
CA GLY A 38 5.47 -4.34 7.00
C GLY A 38 6.44 -4.89 8.01
N ASP A 39 5.90 -5.53 9.04
CA ASP A 39 6.68 -6.12 10.12
C ASP A 39 7.21 -7.49 9.68
N GLU A 40 8.51 -7.65 9.67
CA GLU A 40 9.15 -8.90 9.25
C GLU A 40 8.73 -10.11 10.09
N LYS A 41 8.34 -9.88 11.34
CA LYS A 41 7.89 -10.97 12.22
C LYS A 41 6.56 -11.56 11.80
N GLN A 42 5.80 -10.83 11.01
CA GLN A 42 4.49 -11.27 10.54
C GLN A 42 4.46 -11.65 9.08
N TYR A 43 5.61 -11.54 8.41
CA TYR A 43 5.71 -11.89 6.99
C TYR A 43 5.93 -13.41 6.85
N THR A 44 5.04 -14.05 6.09
CA THR A 44 5.04 -15.51 5.96
C THR A 44 5.21 -16.02 4.52
N LEU A 45 5.22 -15.11 3.54
CA LEU A 45 5.31 -15.51 2.14
C LEU A 45 6.75 -15.63 1.68
N ASN A 46 6.94 -16.42 0.63
CA ASN A 46 8.24 -16.56 0.01
C ASN A 46 8.02 -16.79 -1.49
N HIS A 47 8.27 -15.76 -2.28
CA HIS A 47 8.07 -15.84 -3.72
C HIS A 47 9.07 -14.92 -4.41
N LYS A 48 9.64 -15.38 -5.54
CA LYS A 48 10.69 -14.61 -6.22
C LYS A 48 10.23 -13.27 -6.77
N ARG A 49 8.94 -13.08 -7.01
CA ARG A 49 8.38 -11.80 -7.48
C ARG A 49 7.82 -10.94 -6.36
N ILE A 50 8.03 -11.35 -5.11
CA ILE A 50 7.68 -10.53 -3.95
C ILE A 50 8.97 -10.12 -3.26
N GLU A 51 9.18 -8.81 -3.15
CA GLU A 51 10.25 -8.25 -2.34
C GLU A 51 9.65 -7.76 -1.04
N PHE A 52 10.20 -8.16 0.10
CA PHE A 52 9.72 -7.71 1.39
C PHE A 52 10.67 -6.67 1.97
N ARG A 53 10.10 -5.59 2.54
CA ARG A 53 10.88 -4.56 3.24
C ARG A 53 10.30 -4.34 4.62
N HIS A 54 11.13 -4.49 5.64
CA HIS A 54 10.71 -4.31 7.02
C HIS A 54 10.47 -2.83 7.34
N CYS A 55 9.37 -2.57 8.07
CA CYS A 55 9.03 -1.25 8.57
C CYS A 55 8.74 -1.39 10.06
N SER A 56 9.29 -0.47 10.86
CA SER A 56 9.19 -0.56 12.32
C SER A 56 7.93 0.07 12.88
N GLU A 57 7.19 0.83 12.06
CA GLU A 57 6.02 1.57 12.52
C GLU A 57 4.80 1.25 11.67
N LYS A 58 3.63 1.54 12.23
CA LYS A 58 2.36 1.31 11.59
C LYS A 58 1.43 2.48 11.89
N ILE A 59 0.73 2.97 10.86
CA ILE A 59 -0.28 4.01 11.04
C ILE A 59 -1.59 3.33 11.40
N GLU A 60 -2.16 3.70 12.53
CA GLU A 60 -3.41 3.14 13.01
C GLU A 60 -4.60 3.82 12.34
N MET A 61 -5.75 3.16 12.37
CA MET A 61 -6.96 3.71 11.75
C MET A 61 -7.43 4.99 12.43
N GLU A 62 -7.19 5.13 13.73
CA GLU A 62 -7.58 6.30 14.52
C GLU A 62 -6.54 7.41 14.55
N ASP A 63 -5.37 7.19 13.96
CA ASP A 63 -4.32 8.23 13.92
C ASP A 63 -4.79 9.43 13.11
N GLU A 64 -4.36 10.64 13.54
CA GLU A 64 -4.62 11.83 12.76
C GLU A 64 -3.76 11.77 11.49
N PRO A 65 -4.37 11.84 10.30
CA PRO A 65 -3.68 11.50 9.05
C PRO A 65 -2.39 12.28 8.77
N VAL A 66 -2.46 13.59 8.79
CA VAL A 66 -1.29 14.41 8.41
C VAL A 66 -0.16 14.24 9.43
N ARG A 67 -0.51 14.22 10.70
CA ARG A 67 0.47 14.06 11.77
C ARG A 67 1.14 12.68 11.69
N ALA A 68 0.36 11.64 11.42
CA ALA A 68 0.89 10.30 11.30
C ALA A 68 1.91 10.19 10.17
N ILE A 69 1.60 10.78 9.02
CA ILE A 69 2.52 10.78 7.87
C ILE A 69 3.82 11.51 8.20
N LYS A 70 3.73 12.60 8.96
CA LYS A 70 4.92 13.38 9.31
C LYS A 70 5.78 12.73 10.39
N ARG A 71 5.15 12.03 11.34
CA ARG A 71 5.85 11.46 12.50
C ARG A 71 6.30 10.03 12.29
N LYS A 72 5.47 9.21 11.66
CA LYS A 72 5.76 7.77 11.49
C LYS A 72 6.43 7.53 10.16
N LYS A 73 7.64 8.02 10.02
CA LYS A 73 8.37 7.98 8.75
C LYS A 73 8.83 6.58 8.35
N ASP A 74 8.92 5.67 9.30
CA ASP A 74 9.24 4.28 9.00
C ASP A 74 8.00 3.40 9.04
N SER A 75 6.83 3.99 8.84
CA SER A 75 5.60 3.22 8.72
C SER A 75 5.51 2.60 7.34
N SER A 76 4.80 1.47 7.27
CA SER A 76 4.60 0.78 6.01
C SER A 76 3.96 1.70 4.96
N MET A 77 3.04 2.54 5.38
CA MET A 77 2.37 3.46 4.46
C MET A 77 3.30 4.54 3.89
N VAL A 78 4.14 5.13 4.73
CA VAL A 78 5.08 6.16 4.28
C VAL A 78 6.15 5.55 3.37
N ARG A 79 6.70 4.41 3.77
CA ARG A 79 7.71 3.72 2.96
C ARG A 79 7.14 3.27 1.61
N MET A 80 5.91 2.81 1.60
CA MET A 80 5.19 2.45 0.37
C MET A 80 5.07 3.66 -0.56
N ALA A 81 4.65 4.81 -0.02
CA ALA A 81 4.50 6.03 -0.81
C ALA A 81 5.84 6.52 -1.36
N GLU A 82 6.90 6.39 -0.57
CA GLU A 82 8.25 6.77 -1.02
C GLU A 82 8.72 5.90 -2.18
N ALA A 83 8.37 4.63 -2.19
CA ALA A 83 8.71 3.73 -3.30
C ALA A 83 8.05 4.17 -4.60
N VAL A 84 6.82 4.65 -4.52
CA VAL A 84 6.13 5.20 -5.70
C VAL A 84 6.80 6.50 -6.14
N LYS A 85 7.11 7.37 -5.19
CA LYS A 85 7.77 8.66 -5.47
C LYS A 85 9.10 8.47 -6.18
N SER A 86 9.89 7.51 -5.74
CA SER A 86 11.22 7.27 -6.29
C SER A 86 11.20 6.50 -7.61
N GLY A 87 10.04 5.99 -8.02
CA GLY A 87 9.91 5.21 -9.24
C GLY A 87 10.20 3.73 -9.08
N GLU A 88 10.43 3.26 -7.85
CA GLU A 88 10.64 1.83 -7.60
C GLU A 88 9.37 1.04 -7.84
N ALA A 89 8.22 1.64 -7.60
CA ALA A 89 6.92 1.02 -7.83
C ALA A 89 6.07 1.89 -8.76
N ASP A 90 5.22 1.25 -9.53
CA ASP A 90 4.33 1.92 -10.48
C ASP A 90 3.06 2.44 -9.82
N GLY A 91 2.70 1.88 -8.68
CA GLY A 91 1.55 2.29 -7.91
C GLY A 91 1.57 1.63 -6.55
N CYS A 92 0.57 1.92 -5.72
CA CYS A 92 0.51 1.36 -4.38
C CYS A 92 -0.91 1.05 -3.96
N VAL A 93 -1.03 0.15 -2.99
CA VAL A 93 -2.31 -0.31 -2.44
C VAL A 93 -2.22 -0.36 -0.93
N SER A 94 -3.21 0.19 -0.25
CA SER A 94 -3.33 0.09 1.20
C SER A 94 -4.80 -0.02 1.59
N ALA A 95 -5.09 -0.85 2.58
CA ALA A 95 -6.42 -0.95 3.18
C ALA A 95 -6.47 -0.22 4.53
N GLY A 96 -5.47 0.58 4.82
CA GLY A 96 -5.35 1.30 6.09
C GLY A 96 -6.11 2.61 6.13
N ASN A 97 -5.61 3.51 6.95
CA ASN A 97 -6.21 4.83 7.19
C ASN A 97 -6.31 5.62 5.87
N THR A 98 -7.53 5.84 5.39
CA THR A 98 -7.78 6.49 4.10
C THR A 98 -7.27 7.93 4.06
N GLY A 99 -7.45 8.67 5.14
CA GLY A 99 -6.93 10.03 5.23
C GLY A 99 -5.42 10.09 5.17
N ALA A 100 -4.75 9.14 5.84
CA ALA A 100 -3.30 9.04 5.81
C ALA A 100 -2.80 8.66 4.41
N LEU A 101 -3.50 7.75 3.74
CA LEU A 101 -3.14 7.37 2.38
C LEU A 101 -3.26 8.57 1.42
N MET A 102 -4.32 9.35 1.57
CA MET A 102 -4.52 10.55 0.76
C MET A 102 -3.44 11.60 1.06
N SER A 103 -3.09 11.78 2.34
CA SER A 103 -2.03 12.69 2.74
C SER A 103 -0.68 12.26 2.21
N ALA A 104 -0.39 10.97 2.24
CA ALA A 104 0.84 10.43 1.68
C ALA A 104 0.90 10.67 0.17
N GLY A 105 -0.21 10.48 -0.52
CA GLY A 105 -0.29 10.77 -1.94
C GLY A 105 -0.01 12.24 -2.23
N LEU A 106 -0.60 13.13 -1.46
CA LEU A 106 -0.45 14.56 -1.67
C LEU A 106 0.94 15.08 -1.27
N PHE A 107 1.44 14.69 -0.11
CA PHE A 107 2.67 15.27 0.44
C PHE A 107 3.95 14.52 0.07
N ILE A 108 3.86 13.25 -0.23
CA ILE A 108 5.04 12.44 -0.57
C ILE A 108 5.12 12.24 -2.08
N VAL A 109 4.08 11.67 -2.68
CA VAL A 109 4.08 11.36 -4.11
C VAL A 109 3.91 12.61 -4.96
N GLY A 110 3.02 13.50 -4.54
CA GLY A 110 2.71 14.72 -5.28
C GLY A 110 1.52 14.56 -6.21
N ARG A 111 1.07 15.69 -6.74
CA ARG A 111 -0.10 15.71 -7.63
C ARG A 111 0.33 15.65 -9.08
N ILE A 112 -0.56 15.11 -9.90
CA ILE A 112 -0.42 15.24 -11.35
C ILE A 112 -0.64 16.70 -11.69
N LYS A 113 0.17 17.24 -12.56
CA LYS A 113 0.08 18.63 -12.98
C LYS A 113 -1.33 18.93 -13.50
N GLY A 114 -1.93 20.01 -13.01
CA GLY A 114 -3.27 20.40 -13.41
C GLY A 114 -4.37 19.89 -12.51
N VAL A 115 -4.06 19.02 -11.56
CA VAL A 115 -5.02 18.50 -10.59
C VAL A 115 -4.87 19.26 -9.29
N ALA A 116 -5.94 19.88 -8.80
CA ALA A 116 -5.88 20.67 -7.58
C ALA A 116 -5.70 19.82 -6.35
N ARG A 117 -6.30 18.61 -6.34
CA ARG A 117 -6.28 17.74 -5.19
C ARG A 117 -6.50 16.29 -5.64
N PRO A 118 -5.74 15.34 -5.11
CA PRO A 118 -6.01 13.93 -5.41
C PRO A 118 -7.28 13.49 -4.69
N ALA A 119 -7.93 12.50 -5.24
CA ALA A 119 -9.11 11.90 -4.61
C ALA A 119 -8.88 10.40 -4.50
N PRO A 120 -9.15 9.80 -3.33
CA PRO A 120 -9.03 8.36 -3.20
C PRO A 120 -10.20 7.66 -3.87
N VAL A 121 -9.95 6.44 -4.34
CA VAL A 121 -10.99 5.55 -4.83
C VAL A 121 -11.00 4.36 -3.90
N SER A 122 -12.15 4.09 -3.29
CA SER A 122 -12.31 2.99 -2.35
C SER A 122 -13.34 2.01 -2.85
N TYR A 123 -13.09 0.73 -2.60
CA TYR A 123 -14.03 -0.33 -2.88
C TYR A 123 -14.40 -1.01 -1.58
N THR A 124 -15.65 -0.85 -1.14
CA THR A 124 -16.14 -1.50 0.07
C THR A 124 -16.68 -2.91 -0.23
N HIS A 125 -16.93 -3.16 -1.48
CA HIS A 125 -17.45 -4.44 -1.93
C HIS A 125 -16.86 -4.73 -3.31
N LEU A 126 -15.94 -5.70 -3.33
CA LEU A 126 -15.25 -6.02 -4.56
C LEU A 126 -15.88 -7.24 -5.21
N THR A 127 -16.65 -7.01 -6.25
CA THR A 127 -17.11 -8.08 -7.11
C THR A 127 -16.46 -7.90 -8.46
N LEU A 128 -16.18 -9.00 -9.11
CA LEU A 128 -15.70 -8.91 -10.47
C LEU A 128 -16.81 -8.35 -11.33
N PRO A 129 -16.52 -7.38 -12.20
CA PRO A 129 -17.54 -6.88 -13.10
C PRO A 129 -17.91 -8.01 -14.04
N THR A 130 -19.14 -8.36 -14.01
CA THR A 130 -19.62 -9.39 -14.87
C THR A 130 -20.10 -8.80 -16.14
N LYS A 131 -19.88 -7.94 -16.27
CA LYS A 131 -20.32 -7.37 -17.28
C LYS A 131 -20.78 -6.31 -17.12
N ALA A 132 -20.76 -6.08 -17.36
CA ALA A 132 -21.07 -4.86 -17.60
C ALA A 132 -21.90 -4.12 -16.96
#